data_c704a27eb1fd094cf988fc033b488ec4
#
_entry.id   c704a27eb1fd094cf988fc033b488ec4
#
_cell.length_a   1.000
_cell.length_b   1.000
_cell.length_c   1.000
_cell.angle_alpha   90.00
_cell.angle_beta   90.00
_cell.angle_gamma   90.00
#
_symmetry.space_group_name_H-M   'P 1'
#
loop_
_entity.id
_entity.type
_entity.pdbx_description
1 polymer ?
#
loop_
_entity_poly.entity_id
_entity_poly.type
_entity_poly.pdbx_seq_one_letter_code
_entity_poly.pdbx_strand_id
1 'polypeptide(L)'
;RRSEKSLLGKQVSARESLRAAKRNFGSVIPKLVKKKEVSRPVIVLLDISGSMENYSRMMIHFVHNLMQKHKKVHAFLFGTKLTNISFQMKNKDIDVALKEVSKATTDWAGGTRIRDSIFTFNKNWVRRVSSSNSIIFLITDGLDRDHSTDLFNQMERLQKSCYKLVWLNPLLRFTDFLPKSISIKRILLNVDAFLPIHSIESMQNLTSLISKNL
;
A
#
# COMPACT_ATOMS: atom_id res chain seq x y z
N ARG A 1 -8.61 -7.21 21.17
CA ARG A 1 -8.56 -8.15 20.00
C ARG A 1 -10.01 -8.48 19.67
N ARG A 2 -10.48 -8.19 18.44
CA ARG A 2 -11.85 -8.50 18.01
C ARG A 2 -11.89 -9.95 17.52
N SER A 3 -12.87 -10.71 18.00
CA SER A 3 -13.21 -12.06 17.54
C SER A 3 -14.59 -12.04 16.88
N GLU A 4 -14.84 -12.94 15.95
CA GLU A 4 -16.13 -13.15 15.31
C GLU A 4 -16.64 -14.57 15.56
N LYS A 5 -17.96 -14.72 15.58
CA LYS A 5 -18.61 -16.03 15.78
C LYS A 5 -18.32 -16.93 14.59
N SER A 6 -17.88 -18.15 14.85
CA SER A 6 -17.60 -19.11 13.78
C SER A 6 -17.83 -20.52 14.29
N LEU A 7 -18.55 -21.34 13.52
CA LEU A 7 -18.71 -22.75 13.81
C LEU A 7 -17.39 -23.54 13.64
N LEU A 8 -16.43 -23.00 12.90
CA LEU A 8 -15.11 -23.55 12.68
C LEU A 8 -14.02 -22.89 13.53
N GLY A 9 -14.41 -22.12 14.55
CA GLY A 9 -13.47 -21.44 15.45
C GLY A 9 -12.73 -22.43 16.34
N LYS A 10 -11.42 -22.19 16.56
CA LYS A 10 -10.59 -23.01 17.47
C LYS A 10 -10.58 -22.52 18.91
N GLN A 11 -11.22 -21.39 19.22
CA GLN A 11 -11.23 -20.81 20.56
C GLN A 11 -12.64 -20.68 21.08
N VAL A 12 -12.84 -21.02 22.36
CA VAL A 12 -14.11 -20.82 23.07
C VAL A 12 -14.15 -19.41 23.63
N SER A 13 -15.23 -18.67 23.33
CA SER A 13 -15.48 -17.37 23.95
C SER A 13 -16.33 -17.54 25.19
N ALA A 14 -15.75 -17.45 26.40
CA ALA A 14 -16.46 -17.48 27.66
C ALA A 14 -17.61 -16.44 27.71
N ARG A 15 -17.33 -15.21 27.21
CA ARG A 15 -18.33 -14.12 27.19
C ARG A 15 -19.55 -14.44 26.32
N GLU A 16 -19.37 -15.02 25.14
CA GLU A 16 -20.46 -15.39 24.23
C GLU A 16 -21.21 -16.64 24.76
N SER A 17 -20.47 -17.60 25.32
CA SER A 17 -21.06 -18.78 25.95
C SER A 17 -21.93 -18.44 27.13
N LEU A 18 -21.47 -17.55 28.02
CA LEU A 18 -22.27 -17.07 29.16
C LEU A 18 -23.50 -16.25 28.73
N ARG A 19 -23.39 -15.42 27.70
CA ARG A 19 -24.54 -14.72 27.10
C ARG A 19 -25.57 -15.69 26.51
N ALA A 20 -25.13 -16.77 25.90
CA ALA A 20 -26.01 -17.81 25.38
C ALA A 20 -26.67 -18.59 26.49
N ALA A 21 -25.96 -18.90 27.58
CA ALA A 21 -26.50 -19.58 28.74
C ALA A 21 -27.69 -18.81 29.39
N LYS A 22 -27.60 -17.48 29.50
CA LYS A 22 -28.71 -16.63 29.99
C LYS A 22 -30.00 -16.77 29.15
N ARG A 23 -29.88 -17.08 27.86
CA ARG A 23 -31.02 -17.27 26.95
C ARG A 23 -31.50 -18.70 26.90
N ASN A 24 -30.68 -19.66 27.30
CA ASN A 24 -30.95 -21.09 27.23
C ASN A 24 -31.14 -21.71 28.65
N PHE A 25 -31.85 -21.01 29.52
CA PHE A 25 -32.20 -21.50 30.87
C PHE A 25 -31.01 -22.07 31.67
N GLY A 26 -29.83 -21.42 31.56
CA GLY A 26 -28.63 -21.82 32.29
C GLY A 26 -27.74 -22.85 31.57
N SER A 27 -28.20 -23.47 30.51
CA SER A 27 -27.35 -24.43 29.74
C SER A 27 -26.19 -23.75 29.04
N VAL A 28 -24.97 -24.07 29.43
CA VAL A 28 -23.74 -23.49 28.85
C VAL A 28 -23.34 -24.25 27.59
N ILE A 29 -23.72 -23.72 26.43
CA ILE A 29 -23.28 -24.22 25.15
C ILE A 29 -22.02 -23.45 24.72
N PRO A 30 -20.83 -24.10 24.55
CA PRO A 30 -19.62 -23.41 24.15
C PRO A 30 -19.79 -22.71 22.78
N LYS A 31 -19.58 -21.40 22.74
CA LYS A 31 -19.60 -20.64 21.51
C LYS A 31 -18.17 -20.48 20.99
N LEU A 32 -17.92 -21.08 19.82
CA LEU A 32 -16.63 -20.99 19.15
C LEU A 32 -16.49 -19.64 18.44
N VAL A 33 -15.29 -19.10 18.51
CA VAL A 33 -14.93 -17.84 17.85
C VAL A 33 -13.63 -18.01 17.08
N LYS A 34 -13.56 -17.35 15.94
CA LYS A 34 -12.34 -17.18 15.15
C LYS A 34 -11.80 -15.77 15.41
N LYS A 35 -10.48 -15.66 15.50
CA LYS A 35 -9.82 -14.36 15.54
C LYS A 35 -10.17 -13.61 14.24
N LYS A 36 -10.78 -12.44 14.39
CA LYS A 36 -11.13 -11.62 13.23
C LYS A 36 -9.83 -11.20 12.51
N GLU A 37 -9.68 -11.61 11.28
CA GLU A 37 -8.61 -11.12 10.42
C GLU A 37 -8.91 -9.66 10.11
N VAL A 38 -8.11 -8.76 10.67
CA VAL A 38 -8.24 -7.32 10.40
C VAL A 38 -7.39 -7.03 9.18
N SER A 39 -8.04 -6.89 8.02
CA SER A 39 -7.36 -6.44 6.80
C SER A 39 -6.75 -5.07 7.05
N ARG A 40 -5.42 -4.97 6.90
CA ARG A 40 -4.67 -3.72 7.05
C ARG A 40 -4.95 -2.82 5.85
N PRO A 41 -5.10 -1.50 6.05
CA PRO A 41 -5.15 -0.57 4.94
C PRO A 41 -3.85 -0.64 4.14
N VAL A 42 -3.97 -0.63 2.82
CA VAL A 42 -2.83 -0.59 1.90
C VAL A 42 -2.85 0.76 1.20
N ILE A 43 -1.71 1.42 1.15
CA ILE A 43 -1.53 2.69 0.47
C ILE A 43 -0.46 2.48 -0.59
N VAL A 44 -0.75 2.88 -1.81
CA VAL A 44 0.19 2.81 -2.93
C VAL A 44 0.54 4.21 -3.38
N LEU A 45 1.82 4.54 -3.38
CA LEU A 45 2.41 5.75 -3.93
C LEU A 45 3.19 5.34 -5.18
N LEU A 46 2.66 5.60 -6.37
CA LEU A 46 3.22 5.17 -7.64
C LEU A 46 3.80 6.33 -8.41
N ASP A 47 5.07 6.22 -8.75
CA ASP A 47 5.80 7.14 -9.61
C ASP A 47 5.40 6.94 -11.08
N ILE A 48 5.08 8.05 -11.76
CA ILE A 48 4.74 8.10 -13.18
C ILE A 48 5.70 8.99 -14.00
N SER A 49 6.89 9.21 -13.48
CA SER A 49 7.95 9.96 -14.17
C SER A 49 8.36 9.29 -15.49
N GLY A 50 9.09 10.04 -16.33
CA GLY A 50 9.54 9.54 -17.62
C GLY A 50 10.40 8.27 -17.54
N SER A 51 11.22 8.11 -16.50
CA SER A 51 11.99 6.89 -16.26
C SER A 51 11.13 5.67 -15.94
N MET A 52 9.93 5.91 -15.40
CA MET A 52 8.94 4.88 -15.04
C MET A 52 7.95 4.57 -16.16
N GLU A 53 7.99 5.26 -17.31
CA GLU A 53 7.00 5.17 -18.40
C GLU A 53 6.73 3.72 -18.85
N ASN A 54 7.79 2.95 -19.06
CA ASN A 54 7.69 1.54 -19.49
C ASN A 54 7.01 0.62 -18.44
N TYR A 55 6.99 1.03 -17.19
CA TYR A 55 6.43 0.26 -16.07
C TYR A 55 5.07 0.79 -15.62
N SER A 56 4.79 2.08 -15.82
CA SER A 56 3.64 2.77 -15.26
C SER A 56 2.32 2.08 -15.60
N ARG A 57 2.12 1.71 -16.87
CA ARG A 57 0.88 1.03 -17.31
C ARG A 57 0.68 -0.31 -16.58
N MET A 58 1.73 -1.13 -16.52
CA MET A 58 1.68 -2.43 -15.84
C MET A 58 1.41 -2.24 -14.34
N MET A 59 2.04 -1.24 -13.72
CA MET A 59 1.84 -0.92 -12.30
C MET A 59 0.41 -0.45 -12.01
N ILE A 60 -0.18 0.36 -12.89
CA ILE A 60 -1.58 0.79 -12.75
C ILE A 60 -2.54 -0.40 -12.83
N HIS A 61 -2.32 -1.34 -13.77
CA HIS A 61 -3.08 -2.59 -13.81
C HIS A 61 -2.93 -3.40 -12.52
N PHE A 62 -1.71 -3.49 -11.97
CA PHE A 62 -1.48 -4.15 -10.69
C PHE A 62 -2.25 -3.49 -9.55
N VAL A 63 -2.17 -2.15 -9.44
CA VAL A 63 -2.89 -1.38 -8.42
C VAL A 63 -4.40 -1.55 -8.56
N HIS A 64 -4.92 -1.52 -9.78
CA HIS A 64 -6.33 -1.76 -10.07
C HIS A 64 -6.76 -3.15 -9.56
N ASN A 65 -6.04 -4.22 -9.93
CA ASN A 65 -6.32 -5.57 -9.46
C ASN A 65 -6.26 -5.69 -7.93
N LEU A 66 -5.29 -4.99 -7.29
CA LEU A 66 -5.17 -4.95 -5.84
C LEU A 66 -6.41 -4.31 -5.21
N MET A 67 -6.91 -3.20 -5.78
CA MET A 67 -8.09 -2.48 -5.30
C MET A 67 -9.39 -3.27 -5.50
N GLN A 68 -9.50 -4.07 -6.56
CA GLN A 68 -10.67 -4.94 -6.75
C GLN A 68 -10.72 -6.08 -5.72
N LYS A 69 -9.56 -6.58 -5.28
CA LYS A 69 -9.46 -7.68 -4.30
C LYS A 69 -9.53 -7.22 -2.85
N HIS A 70 -9.05 -6.01 -2.54
CA HIS A 70 -8.92 -5.50 -1.18
C HIS A 70 -9.70 -4.19 -1.00
N LYS A 71 -10.64 -4.19 -0.06
CA LYS A 71 -11.56 -3.04 0.18
C LYS A 71 -10.89 -1.78 0.74
N LYS A 72 -9.72 -1.90 1.35
CA LYS A 72 -9.02 -0.81 2.04
C LYS A 72 -7.72 -0.47 1.35
N VAL A 73 -7.79 -0.15 0.07
CA VAL A 73 -6.63 0.29 -0.70
C VAL A 73 -6.83 1.74 -1.13
N HIS A 74 -5.81 2.56 -0.95
CA HIS A 74 -5.71 3.92 -1.43
C HIS A 74 -4.56 4.03 -2.40
N ALA A 75 -4.80 4.66 -3.56
CA ALA A 75 -3.83 4.79 -4.62
C ALA A 75 -3.56 6.26 -4.96
N PHE A 76 -2.29 6.58 -5.07
CA PHE A 76 -1.79 7.90 -5.43
C PHE A 76 -0.76 7.77 -6.53
N LEU A 77 -0.83 8.66 -7.52
CA LEU A 77 0.22 8.86 -8.50
C LEU A 77 1.04 10.09 -8.15
N PHE A 78 2.33 10.03 -8.42
CA PHE A 78 3.19 11.20 -8.30
C PHE A 78 4.21 11.28 -9.43
N GLY A 79 4.51 12.49 -9.83
CA GLY A 79 5.55 12.91 -10.73
C GLY A 79 6.02 14.26 -10.23
N THR A 80 5.57 15.37 -10.83
CA THR A 80 5.78 16.73 -10.30
C THR A 80 4.76 17.07 -9.20
N LYS A 81 3.59 16.41 -9.20
CA LYS A 81 2.51 16.59 -8.21
C LYS A 81 1.99 15.25 -7.72
N LEU A 82 1.41 15.25 -6.52
CA LEU A 82 0.73 14.09 -5.95
C LEU A 82 -0.76 14.14 -6.28
N THR A 83 -1.29 13.11 -6.94
CA THR A 83 -2.69 12.98 -7.33
C THR A 83 -3.31 11.73 -6.71
N ASN A 84 -4.43 11.88 -6.00
CA ASN A 84 -5.19 10.75 -5.48
C ASN A 84 -6.08 10.17 -6.59
N ILE A 85 -5.87 8.91 -6.93
CA ILE A 85 -6.61 8.19 -7.98
C ILE A 85 -7.52 7.09 -7.42
N SER A 86 -7.69 7.04 -6.09
CA SER A 86 -8.44 5.98 -5.43
C SER A 86 -9.90 5.89 -5.90
N PHE A 87 -10.51 7.00 -6.27
CA PHE A 87 -11.88 7.02 -6.76
C PHE A 87 -11.99 6.42 -8.17
N GLN A 88 -11.14 6.87 -9.09
CA GLN A 88 -11.10 6.42 -10.48
C GLN A 88 -10.82 4.91 -10.57
N MET A 89 -9.93 4.42 -9.72
CA MET A 89 -9.53 3.02 -9.67
C MET A 89 -10.59 2.07 -9.08
N LYS A 90 -11.70 2.57 -8.54
CA LYS A 90 -12.83 1.74 -8.08
C LYS A 90 -13.68 1.23 -9.22
N ASN A 91 -13.59 1.81 -10.41
CA ASN A 91 -14.29 1.30 -11.58
C ASN A 91 -13.83 -0.13 -11.87
N LYS A 92 -14.78 -1.02 -12.16
CA LYS A 92 -14.48 -2.43 -12.47
C LYS A 92 -13.78 -2.58 -13.81
N ASP A 93 -14.14 -1.73 -14.76
CA ASP A 93 -13.53 -1.69 -16.09
C ASP A 93 -12.21 -0.91 -16.01
N ILE A 94 -11.12 -1.61 -16.30
CA ILE A 94 -9.77 -1.05 -16.25
C ILE A 94 -9.55 0.03 -17.33
N ASP A 95 -10.13 -0.11 -18.51
CA ASP A 95 -9.95 0.86 -19.59
C ASP A 95 -10.66 2.17 -19.28
N VAL A 96 -11.82 2.12 -18.64
CA VAL A 96 -12.51 3.29 -18.11
C VAL A 96 -11.69 3.92 -16.98
N ALA A 97 -11.22 3.12 -16.03
CA ALA A 97 -10.38 3.61 -14.93
C ALA A 97 -9.12 4.32 -15.46
N LEU A 98 -8.42 3.74 -16.44
CA LEU A 98 -7.23 4.33 -17.06
C LEU A 98 -7.54 5.67 -17.74
N LYS A 99 -8.65 5.77 -18.47
CA LYS A 99 -9.07 7.05 -19.09
C LYS A 99 -9.33 8.13 -18.05
N GLU A 100 -10.01 7.78 -16.96
CA GLU A 100 -10.28 8.72 -15.87
C GLU A 100 -9.01 9.13 -15.12
N VAL A 101 -8.10 8.20 -14.87
CA VAL A 101 -6.79 8.47 -14.29
C VAL A 101 -5.98 9.41 -15.18
N SER A 102 -5.93 9.14 -16.49
CA SER A 102 -5.22 10.01 -17.44
C SER A 102 -5.78 11.43 -17.48
N LYS A 103 -7.09 11.61 -17.33
CA LYS A 103 -7.71 12.94 -17.23
C LYS A 103 -7.37 13.65 -15.92
N ALA A 104 -7.29 12.90 -14.82
CA ALA A 104 -6.98 13.43 -13.49
C ALA A 104 -5.50 13.78 -13.31
N THR A 105 -4.62 13.22 -14.15
CA THR A 105 -3.17 13.33 -14.02
C THR A 105 -2.62 14.09 -15.21
N THR A 106 -2.10 15.29 -14.95
CA THR A 106 -1.54 16.18 -16.00
C THR A 106 -0.06 15.94 -16.27
N ASP A 107 0.65 15.18 -15.43
CA ASP A 107 2.11 15.12 -15.35
C ASP A 107 2.70 13.78 -15.81
N TRP A 108 2.06 13.11 -16.79
CA TRP A 108 2.62 11.87 -17.37
C TRP A 108 3.97 12.13 -18.03
N ALA A 109 4.94 11.26 -17.74
CA ALA A 109 6.30 11.34 -18.23
C ALA A 109 7.03 12.66 -17.89
N GLY A 110 6.56 13.41 -16.91
CA GLY A 110 7.22 14.59 -16.37
C GLY A 110 8.45 14.26 -15.53
N GLY A 111 9.00 15.27 -14.87
CA GLY A 111 10.08 15.07 -13.90
C GLY A 111 9.54 14.49 -12.59
N THR A 112 10.43 13.87 -11.80
CA THR A 112 10.10 13.35 -10.47
C THR A 112 10.52 14.33 -9.39
N ARG A 113 9.62 14.61 -8.45
CA ARG A 113 9.89 15.33 -7.20
C ARG A 113 9.43 14.46 -6.03
N ILE A 114 10.23 13.45 -5.71
CA ILE A 114 9.90 12.46 -4.66
C ILE A 114 9.68 13.16 -3.33
N ARG A 115 10.59 14.04 -2.94
CA ARG A 115 10.51 14.80 -1.68
C ARG A 115 9.20 15.58 -1.56
N ASP A 116 8.82 16.35 -2.58
CA ASP A 116 7.62 17.21 -2.54
C ASP A 116 6.34 16.38 -2.50
N SER A 117 6.34 15.26 -3.21
CA SER A 117 5.23 14.30 -3.23
C SER A 117 5.04 13.64 -1.87
N ILE A 118 6.12 13.17 -1.24
CA ILE A 118 6.08 12.57 0.09
C ILE A 118 5.71 13.64 1.15
N PHE A 119 6.23 14.85 1.07
CA PHE A 119 5.84 15.96 1.94
C PHE A 119 4.34 16.25 1.83
N THR A 120 3.81 16.34 0.59
CA THR A 120 2.39 16.59 0.35
C THR A 120 1.52 15.46 0.89
N PHE A 121 1.96 14.20 0.73
CA PHE A 121 1.29 13.05 1.30
C PHE A 121 1.29 13.10 2.83
N ASN A 122 2.43 13.32 3.46
CA ASN A 122 2.57 13.43 4.90
C ASN A 122 1.70 14.53 5.51
N LYS A 123 1.62 15.69 4.83
CA LYS A 123 0.86 16.85 5.31
C LYS A 123 -0.64 16.66 5.16
N ASN A 124 -1.11 16.17 4.00
CA ASN A 124 -2.51 16.26 3.61
C ASN A 124 -3.26 14.92 3.75
N TRP A 125 -2.57 13.78 3.64
CA TRP A 125 -3.21 12.48 3.46
C TRP A 125 -2.95 11.48 4.57
N VAL A 126 -1.77 11.47 5.19
CA VAL A 126 -1.42 10.48 6.22
C VAL A 126 -2.52 10.32 7.26
N ARG A 127 -3.01 11.40 7.83
CA ARG A 127 -4.07 11.35 8.88
C ARG A 127 -5.41 10.82 8.37
N ARG A 128 -5.66 10.89 7.06
CA ARG A 128 -6.95 10.50 6.45
C ARG A 128 -6.98 9.05 6.01
N VAL A 129 -5.87 8.53 5.50
CA VAL A 129 -5.80 7.21 4.83
C VAL A 129 -4.87 6.24 5.53
N SER A 130 -3.86 6.73 6.28
CA SER A 130 -2.91 5.91 7.01
C SER A 130 -3.33 5.72 8.47
N SER A 131 -2.94 4.60 9.02
CA SER A 131 -3.00 4.29 10.44
C SER A 131 -1.71 3.58 10.82
N SER A 132 -1.38 3.53 12.11
CA SER A 132 -0.24 2.75 12.62
C SER A 132 -0.28 1.26 12.24
N ASN A 133 -1.35 0.81 11.61
CA ASN A 133 -1.53 -0.57 11.12
C ASN A 133 -1.54 -0.66 9.58
N SER A 134 -1.32 0.43 8.85
CA SER A 134 -1.32 0.43 7.38
C SER A 134 0.01 -0.03 6.80
N ILE A 135 -0.02 -0.59 5.59
CA ILE A 135 1.16 -0.90 4.78
C ILE A 135 1.22 0.14 3.66
N ILE A 136 2.40 0.76 3.48
CA ILE A 136 2.64 1.71 2.39
C ILE A 136 3.59 1.08 1.39
N PHE A 137 3.19 1.05 0.13
CA PHE A 137 4.04 0.70 -1.00
C PHE A 137 4.48 1.97 -1.71
N LEU A 138 5.77 2.22 -1.71
CA LEU A 138 6.40 3.25 -2.53
C LEU A 138 6.95 2.57 -3.78
N ILE A 139 6.38 2.88 -4.95
CA ILE A 139 6.78 2.31 -6.24
C ILE A 139 7.48 3.39 -7.05
N THR A 140 8.79 3.34 -7.14
CA THR A 140 9.64 4.30 -7.87
C THR A 140 11.00 3.66 -8.15
N ASP A 141 11.68 4.13 -9.19
CA ASP A 141 13.08 3.78 -9.45
C ASP A 141 14.06 4.56 -8.55
N GLY A 142 13.56 5.56 -7.83
CA GLY A 142 14.34 6.38 -6.91
C GLY A 142 15.21 7.44 -7.60
N LEU A 143 15.01 7.69 -8.89
CA LEU A 143 15.72 8.72 -9.64
C LEU A 143 14.98 10.06 -9.45
N ASP A 144 15.46 10.86 -8.52
CA ASP A 144 14.93 12.19 -8.23
C ASP A 144 15.85 13.26 -8.85
N ARG A 145 15.24 14.31 -9.40
CA ARG A 145 15.95 15.50 -9.86
C ARG A 145 16.26 16.48 -8.73
N ASP A 146 15.57 16.33 -7.60
CA ASP A 146 15.75 17.20 -6.44
C ASP A 146 16.74 16.57 -5.45
N HIS A 147 17.88 17.23 -5.24
CA HIS A 147 18.89 16.83 -4.27
C HIS A 147 18.62 17.34 -2.84
N SER A 148 17.38 17.70 -2.55
CA SER A 148 16.96 18.24 -1.24
C SER A 148 17.35 17.32 -0.09
N THR A 149 17.98 17.89 0.92
CA THR A 149 18.38 17.19 2.16
C THR A 149 17.18 16.73 2.98
N ASP A 150 16.00 17.33 2.78
CA ASP A 150 14.79 17.05 3.54
C ASP A 150 14.09 15.73 3.18
N LEU A 151 14.46 15.07 2.07
CA LEU A 151 13.88 13.78 1.67
C LEU A 151 14.02 12.74 2.80
N PHE A 152 15.16 12.70 3.48
CA PHE A 152 15.37 11.79 4.62
C PHE A 152 14.32 11.98 5.71
N ASN A 153 14.11 13.22 6.14
CA ASN A 153 13.14 13.55 7.21
C ASN A 153 11.69 13.20 6.78
N GLN A 154 11.36 13.45 5.51
CA GLN A 154 10.03 13.13 5.00
C GLN A 154 9.80 11.60 4.92
N MET A 155 10.81 10.83 4.55
CA MET A 155 10.75 9.36 4.53
C MET A 155 10.67 8.79 5.95
N GLU A 156 11.45 9.30 6.90
CA GLU A 156 11.38 8.91 8.31
C GLU A 156 9.98 9.16 8.88
N ARG A 157 9.40 10.34 8.59
CA ARG A 157 8.04 10.66 9.02
C ARG A 157 7.01 9.71 8.41
N LEU A 158 7.16 9.37 7.13
CA LEU A 158 6.30 8.42 6.44
C LEU A 158 6.36 7.02 7.09
N GLN A 159 7.57 6.52 7.34
CA GLN A 159 7.80 5.23 8.00
C GLN A 159 7.15 5.18 9.39
N LYS A 160 7.33 6.20 10.21
CA LYS A 160 6.72 6.30 11.55
C LYS A 160 5.19 6.36 11.54
N SER A 161 4.58 6.69 10.40
CA SER A 161 3.13 6.82 10.24
C SER A 161 2.40 5.53 9.86
N CYS A 162 3.12 4.44 9.59
CA CYS A 162 2.56 3.18 9.11
C CYS A 162 3.12 1.98 9.89
N TYR A 163 2.54 0.80 9.66
CA TYR A 163 3.06 -0.46 10.19
C TYR A 163 4.31 -0.91 9.43
N LYS A 164 4.30 -0.73 8.11
CA LYS A 164 5.40 -1.15 7.24
C LYS A 164 5.47 -0.27 5.99
N LEU A 165 6.65 0.25 5.71
CA LEU A 165 6.96 0.98 4.49
C LEU A 165 7.82 0.08 3.60
N VAL A 166 7.29 -0.27 2.43
CA VAL A 166 7.94 -1.16 1.48
C VAL A 166 8.27 -0.38 0.21
N TRP A 167 9.53 -0.35 -0.16
CA TRP A 167 9.94 0.20 -1.44
C TRP A 167 9.97 -0.89 -2.51
N LEU A 168 9.22 -0.67 -3.57
CA LEU A 168 9.13 -1.54 -4.74
C LEU A 168 9.85 -0.86 -5.90
N ASN A 169 10.97 -1.42 -6.33
CA ASN A 169 11.80 -0.83 -7.38
C ASN A 169 11.85 -1.76 -8.61
N PRO A 170 11.44 -1.28 -9.81
CA PRO A 170 11.49 -2.07 -11.03
C PRO A 170 12.91 -2.29 -11.54
N LEU A 171 13.88 -1.42 -11.19
CA LEU A 171 15.28 -1.55 -11.63
C LEU A 171 16.02 -2.72 -10.95
N LEU A 172 15.48 -3.31 -9.88
CA LEU A 172 16.03 -4.51 -9.26
C LEU A 172 15.97 -5.77 -10.16
N ARG A 173 15.44 -5.65 -11.38
CA ARG A 173 15.58 -6.69 -12.40
C ARG A 173 17.04 -6.86 -12.87
N PHE A 174 17.85 -5.81 -12.75
CA PHE A 174 19.25 -5.81 -13.15
C PHE A 174 20.11 -6.27 -11.97
N THR A 175 20.89 -7.33 -12.17
CA THR A 175 21.80 -7.90 -11.15
C THR A 175 22.86 -6.89 -10.68
N ASP A 176 23.21 -5.94 -11.56
CA ASP A 176 24.23 -4.93 -11.30
C ASP A 176 23.65 -3.61 -10.76
N PHE A 177 22.40 -3.62 -10.27
CA PHE A 177 21.81 -2.43 -9.70
C PHE A 177 22.58 -1.99 -8.45
N LEU A 178 23.26 -0.84 -8.58
CA LEU A 178 23.95 -0.20 -7.47
C LEU A 178 23.21 1.07 -7.04
N PRO A 179 22.94 1.28 -5.75
CA PRO A 179 22.27 2.47 -5.23
C PRO A 179 23.21 3.68 -5.23
N LYS A 180 23.52 4.22 -6.43
CA LYS A 180 24.49 5.32 -6.60
C LYS A 180 23.91 6.67 -6.20
N SER A 181 22.63 6.94 -6.48
CA SER A 181 22.01 8.25 -6.20
C SER A 181 21.87 8.51 -4.71
N ILE A 182 21.98 9.78 -4.32
CA ILE A 182 21.80 10.22 -2.92
C ILE A 182 20.35 9.97 -2.48
N SER A 183 19.38 10.18 -3.38
CA SER A 183 17.95 9.96 -3.10
C SER A 183 17.68 8.49 -2.79
N ILE A 184 18.23 7.57 -3.59
CA ILE A 184 18.13 6.11 -3.35
C ILE A 184 18.65 5.74 -1.97
N LYS A 185 19.83 6.24 -1.59
CA LYS A 185 20.44 5.95 -0.27
C LYS A 185 19.55 6.47 0.87
N ARG A 186 18.97 7.68 0.73
CA ARG A 186 18.07 8.28 1.73
C ARG A 186 16.77 7.50 1.88
N ILE A 187 16.21 6.99 0.77
CA ILE A 187 15.00 6.17 0.81
C ILE A 187 15.32 4.83 1.52
N LEU A 188 16.43 4.17 1.15
CA LEU A 188 16.83 2.86 1.72
C LEU A 188 16.97 2.88 3.24
N LEU A 189 17.44 3.99 3.81
CA LEU A 189 17.61 4.11 5.26
C LEU A 189 16.29 4.13 6.04
N ASN A 190 15.18 4.39 5.36
CA ASN A 190 13.88 4.61 6.00
C ASN A 190 12.79 3.63 5.52
N VAL A 191 13.16 2.53 4.87
CA VAL A 191 12.19 1.52 4.43
C VAL A 191 12.41 0.20 5.18
N ASP A 192 11.31 -0.49 5.47
CA ASP A 192 11.34 -1.76 6.18
C ASP A 192 11.64 -2.95 5.25
N ALA A 193 11.40 -2.77 3.96
CA ALA A 193 11.72 -3.75 2.92
C ALA A 193 11.97 -3.09 1.57
N PHE A 194 12.89 -3.66 0.80
CA PHE A 194 13.23 -3.24 -0.55
C PHE A 194 13.10 -4.45 -1.47
N LEU A 195 12.13 -4.42 -2.39
CA LEU A 195 11.71 -5.58 -3.18
C LEU A 195 11.60 -5.23 -4.67
N PRO A 196 11.88 -6.21 -5.55
CA PRO A 196 11.68 -6.03 -6.98
C PRO A 196 10.19 -6.01 -7.34
N ILE A 197 9.85 -5.19 -8.37
CA ILE A 197 8.53 -5.16 -8.97
C ILE A 197 8.64 -4.93 -10.47
N HIS A 198 9.04 -5.93 -11.23
CA HIS A 198 9.31 -5.81 -12.67
C HIS A 198 8.61 -6.88 -13.51
N SER A 199 7.95 -7.86 -12.89
CA SER A 199 7.28 -8.96 -13.56
C SER A 199 5.94 -9.29 -12.91
N ILE A 200 5.07 -9.98 -13.66
CA ILE A 200 3.78 -10.47 -13.14
C ILE A 200 4.01 -11.39 -11.94
N GLU A 201 5.07 -12.19 -11.97
CA GLU A 201 5.43 -13.08 -10.87
C GLU A 201 5.77 -12.30 -9.59
N SER A 202 6.59 -11.25 -9.69
CA SER A 202 6.91 -10.40 -8.53
C SER A 202 5.68 -9.72 -7.94
N MET A 203 4.69 -9.35 -8.78
CA MET A 203 3.41 -8.80 -8.34
C MET A 203 2.53 -9.86 -7.66
N GLN A 204 2.49 -11.08 -8.16
CA GLN A 204 1.76 -12.20 -7.55
C GLN A 204 2.34 -12.56 -6.19
N ASN A 205 3.67 -12.62 -6.08
CA ASN A 205 4.37 -12.85 -4.83
C ASN A 205 4.05 -11.75 -3.81
N LEU A 206 4.05 -10.47 -4.23
CA LEU A 206 3.65 -9.36 -3.37
C LEU A 206 2.20 -9.48 -2.90
N THR A 207 1.27 -9.82 -3.81
CA THR A 207 -0.15 -10.02 -3.46
C THR A 207 -0.33 -11.15 -2.45
N SER A 208 0.43 -12.24 -2.58
CA SER A 208 0.41 -13.37 -1.65
C SER A 208 0.97 -12.97 -0.27
N LEU A 209 2.03 -12.16 -0.23
CA LEU A 209 2.58 -11.62 1.02
C LEU A 209 1.61 -10.67 1.71
N ILE A 210 0.90 -9.84 0.96
CA ILE A 210 -0.16 -8.97 1.49
C ILE A 210 -1.27 -9.83 2.10
N SER A 211 -1.73 -10.86 1.41
CA SER A 211 -2.81 -11.75 1.87
C SER A 211 -2.45 -12.56 3.11
N LYS A 212 -1.19 -12.96 3.27
CA LYS A 212 -0.70 -13.69 4.47
C LYS A 212 -0.49 -12.80 5.69
N ASN A 213 -0.20 -11.51 5.46
CA ASN A 213 0.08 -10.53 6.52
C ASN A 213 -1.10 -9.57 6.79
N LEU A 214 -2.18 -9.69 6.04
CA LEU A 214 -3.45 -9.00 6.21
C LEU A 214 -4.43 -9.87 7.01
#